data_fe7ff80b9392e146929bbe54ac66e310
#
_entry.id   fe7ff80b9392e146929bbe54ac66e310
#
_cell.length_a   1.000
_cell.length_b   1.000
_cell.length_c   1.000
_cell.angle_alpha   90.00
_cell.angle_beta   90.00
_cell.angle_gamma   90.00
#
_symmetry.space_group_name_H-M   'P 1'
#
loop_
_entity.id
_entity.type
_entity.pdbx_description
1 polymer ?
#
loop_
_entity_poly.entity_id
_entity_poly.type
_entity_poly.pdbx_seq_one_letter_code
_entity_poly.pdbx_strand_id
1 'polypeptide(L)'
;MRKDNLTGIKKPETFIDDPITQVLQKGARELLAKALEVEINSFLEQYSDLLDDQGKKRITRNGYLPEREIQTGIGSVRVKAPRACDRKGEDGKNKIKFASSILPYYLRKTKSIETLIPWLYLKGISTGGFTEALAALVGQDAPGLSASTISRLKTIWEDEYQQWQNRDLSGKHYVYIWADGVYCNVRMDDRQCMLVIIGATEDGDKELLAIEGGYRESEQSWLSLLNDLKRRGLQKAPELAVGDGSLGFWKALSKTYETTAWQRC
;
A
#
# COMPACT_ATOMS: atom_id res chain seq x y z
N MET A 1 -31.58 8.40 -24.61
CA MET A 1 -30.65 7.24 -24.71
C MET A 1 -29.50 7.64 -25.61
N ARG A 2 -28.35 8.02 -25.08
CA ARG A 2 -27.11 8.19 -25.84
C ARG A 2 -26.49 6.80 -25.95
N LYS A 3 -26.37 6.29 -27.16
CA LYS A 3 -25.59 5.09 -27.45
C LYS A 3 -24.12 5.46 -27.27
N ASP A 4 -23.50 4.90 -26.23
CA ASP A 4 -22.07 5.03 -26.03
C ASP A 4 -21.33 4.34 -27.17
N ASN A 5 -20.67 5.14 -28.01
CA ASN A 5 -19.79 4.68 -29.09
C ASN A 5 -18.44 4.16 -28.53
N LEU A 6 -18.49 3.18 -27.64
CA LEU A 6 -17.31 2.45 -27.17
C LEU A 6 -16.95 1.23 -28.06
N THR A 7 -17.52 1.14 -29.25
CA THR A 7 -17.17 0.14 -30.25
C THR A 7 -15.87 0.52 -30.95
N GLY A 8 -14.72 0.22 -30.34
CA GLY A 8 -13.45 0.43 -31.03
C GLY A 8 -12.18 0.29 -30.21
N ILE A 9 -12.25 0.22 -28.90
CA ILE A 9 -11.05 -0.08 -28.10
C ILE A 9 -10.85 -1.60 -28.15
N LYS A 10 -10.03 -2.04 -29.10
CA LYS A 10 -9.58 -3.43 -29.10
C LYS A 10 -8.76 -3.63 -27.82
N LYS A 11 -9.10 -4.71 -27.11
CA LYS A 11 -8.27 -5.21 -26.01
C LYS A 11 -6.83 -5.26 -26.50
N PRO A 12 -5.83 -4.69 -25.78
CA PRO A 12 -4.44 -4.86 -26.17
C PRO A 12 -4.16 -6.36 -26.30
N GLU A 13 -3.85 -6.82 -27.48
CA GLU A 13 -3.35 -8.15 -27.67
C GLU A 13 -2.07 -8.23 -26.89
N THR A 14 -2.01 -9.13 -25.90
CA THR A 14 -0.86 -9.57 -25.12
C THR A 14 0.40 -8.71 -25.23
N PHE A 15 1.06 -8.50 -24.06
CA PHE A 15 2.37 -7.87 -23.93
C PHE A 15 3.15 -7.90 -25.25
N ILE A 16 3.36 -6.74 -25.84
CA ILE A 16 4.11 -6.60 -27.09
C ILE A 16 5.56 -6.92 -26.73
N ASP A 17 6.03 -8.06 -27.17
CA ASP A 17 7.41 -8.50 -26.97
C ASP A 17 8.32 -7.69 -27.90
N ASP A 18 8.68 -6.49 -27.46
CA ASP A 18 9.55 -5.61 -28.22
C ASP A 18 11.04 -5.89 -27.92
N PRO A 19 11.94 -5.66 -28.92
CA PRO A 19 13.36 -5.93 -28.75
C PRO A 19 14.01 -5.16 -27.58
N ILE A 20 13.51 -3.98 -27.23
CA ILE A 20 14.03 -3.15 -26.13
C ILE A 20 13.73 -3.84 -24.80
N THR A 21 12.49 -4.28 -24.60
CA THR A 21 12.09 -5.00 -23.39
C THR A 21 12.88 -6.30 -23.22
N GLN A 22 13.13 -7.05 -24.30
CA GLN A 22 13.98 -8.25 -24.23
C GLN A 22 15.40 -7.92 -23.79
N VAL A 23 16.02 -6.88 -24.34
CA VAL A 23 17.36 -6.43 -23.94
C VAL A 23 17.39 -6.00 -22.48
N LEU A 24 16.39 -5.22 -22.03
CA LEU A 24 16.27 -4.79 -20.63
C LEU A 24 16.11 -5.97 -19.68
N GLN A 25 15.26 -6.94 -20.00
CA GLN A 25 15.08 -8.14 -19.19
C GLN A 25 16.35 -8.99 -19.12
N LYS A 26 17.06 -9.15 -20.25
CA LYS A 26 18.35 -9.85 -20.29
C LYS A 26 19.38 -9.14 -19.44
N GLY A 27 19.55 -7.84 -19.62
CA GLY A 27 20.46 -7.01 -18.82
C GLY A 27 20.14 -7.08 -17.32
N ALA A 28 18.85 -6.98 -16.97
CA ALA A 28 18.43 -7.10 -15.56
C ALA A 28 18.78 -8.46 -14.95
N ARG A 29 18.60 -9.56 -15.68
CA ARG A 29 19.02 -10.92 -15.21
C ARG A 29 20.52 -10.98 -14.95
N GLU A 30 21.32 -10.50 -15.88
CA GLU A 30 22.78 -10.52 -15.77
C GLU A 30 23.28 -9.67 -14.61
N LEU A 31 22.74 -8.46 -14.44
CA LEU A 31 23.09 -7.55 -13.37
C LEU A 31 22.68 -8.11 -12.00
N LEU A 32 21.45 -8.64 -11.89
CA LEU A 32 20.99 -9.28 -10.65
C LEU A 32 21.84 -10.49 -10.29
N ALA A 33 22.17 -11.35 -11.26
CA ALA A 33 23.04 -12.50 -11.01
C ALA A 33 24.40 -12.06 -10.48
N LYS A 34 25.04 -11.05 -11.09
CA LYS A 34 26.32 -10.50 -10.61
C LYS A 34 26.21 -9.89 -9.21
N ALA A 35 25.16 -9.11 -8.94
CA ALA A 35 24.95 -8.51 -7.63
C ALA A 35 24.77 -9.57 -6.53
N LEU A 36 24.03 -10.64 -6.80
CA LEU A 36 23.85 -11.77 -5.87
C LEU A 36 25.14 -12.55 -5.64
N GLU A 37 25.99 -12.69 -6.68
CA GLU A 37 27.32 -13.31 -6.51
C GLU A 37 28.24 -12.46 -5.64
N VAL A 38 28.24 -11.14 -5.80
CA VAL A 38 29.01 -10.24 -4.93
C VAL A 38 28.51 -10.35 -3.48
N GLU A 39 27.19 -10.35 -3.28
CA GLU A 39 26.57 -10.42 -1.95
C GLU A 39 26.95 -11.73 -1.22
N ILE A 40 26.86 -12.88 -1.90
CA ILE A 40 27.25 -14.16 -1.27
C ILE A 40 28.74 -14.25 -1.02
N ASN A 41 29.58 -13.74 -1.91
CA ASN A 41 31.03 -13.76 -1.71
C ASN A 41 31.42 -12.91 -0.50
N SER A 42 30.89 -11.71 -0.36
CA SER A 42 31.09 -10.86 0.83
C SER A 42 30.61 -11.57 2.11
N PHE A 43 29.47 -12.26 2.05
CA PHE A 43 29.00 -13.07 3.17
C PHE A 43 29.95 -14.21 3.51
N LEU A 44 30.51 -14.95 2.53
CA LEU A 44 31.47 -16.04 2.76
C LEU A 44 32.80 -15.52 3.30
N GLU A 45 33.26 -14.35 2.85
CA GLU A 45 34.45 -13.68 3.36
C GLU A 45 34.30 -13.27 4.83
N GLN A 46 33.15 -12.75 5.22
CA GLN A 46 32.83 -12.37 6.62
C GLN A 46 33.01 -13.56 7.59
N TYR A 47 32.82 -14.79 7.12
CA TYR A 47 32.91 -16.00 7.91
C TYR A 47 34.10 -16.90 7.49
N SER A 48 35.10 -16.33 6.80
CA SER A 48 36.25 -17.09 6.29
C SER A 48 37.10 -17.78 7.38
N ASP A 49 37.12 -17.16 8.56
CA ASP A 49 37.94 -17.62 9.71
C ASP A 49 37.22 -18.65 10.59
N LEU A 50 35.93 -18.87 10.33
CA LEU A 50 35.17 -19.90 11.03
C LEU A 50 35.48 -21.29 10.44
N LEU A 51 36.17 -22.12 11.24
CA LEU A 51 36.49 -23.48 10.89
C LEU A 51 35.56 -24.48 11.62
N ASP A 52 35.37 -25.63 11.01
CA ASP A 52 34.73 -26.79 11.63
C ASP A 52 35.74 -27.59 12.51
N ASP A 53 35.28 -28.64 13.16
CA ASP A 53 36.09 -29.48 14.05
C ASP A 53 37.21 -30.24 13.30
N GLN A 54 37.18 -30.21 11.95
CA GLN A 54 38.22 -30.80 11.08
C GLN A 54 39.17 -29.74 10.48
N GLY A 55 39.08 -28.48 10.89
CA GLY A 55 39.88 -27.38 10.36
C GLY A 55 39.47 -26.89 8.95
N LYS A 56 38.29 -27.28 8.45
CA LYS A 56 37.74 -26.82 7.16
C LYS A 56 36.81 -25.65 7.37
N LYS A 57 36.65 -24.80 6.34
CA LYS A 57 35.70 -23.69 6.37
C LYS A 57 34.31 -24.19 6.74
N ARG A 58 33.75 -23.65 7.82
CA ARG A 58 32.43 -23.99 8.34
C ARG A 58 31.31 -23.53 7.38
N ILE A 59 31.43 -22.29 6.89
CA ILE A 59 30.45 -21.73 5.96
C ILE A 59 30.98 -21.88 4.54
N THR A 60 30.21 -22.55 3.71
CA THR A 60 30.62 -22.85 2.33
C THR A 60 29.48 -22.57 1.37
N ARG A 61 29.83 -22.24 0.12
CA ARG A 61 28.86 -22.14 -0.97
C ARG A 61 28.21 -23.51 -1.23
N ASN A 62 26.89 -23.49 -1.45
CA ASN A 62 26.11 -24.71 -1.69
C ASN A 62 25.17 -24.54 -2.88
N GLY A 63 25.72 -24.22 -4.05
CA GLY A 63 24.94 -24.06 -5.29
C GLY A 63 23.94 -22.93 -5.26
N TYR A 64 22.78 -23.15 -5.87
CA TYR A 64 21.71 -22.18 -6.03
C TYR A 64 20.39 -22.74 -5.52
N LEU A 65 19.48 -21.84 -5.17
CA LEU A 65 18.08 -22.16 -4.99
C LEU A 65 17.41 -22.40 -6.35
N PRO A 66 16.24 -23.06 -6.39
CA PRO A 66 15.46 -23.17 -7.63
C PRO A 66 15.21 -21.81 -8.26
N GLU A 67 15.20 -21.79 -9.59
CA GLU A 67 14.88 -20.60 -10.35
C GLU A 67 13.47 -20.12 -10.00
N ARG A 68 13.31 -18.80 -9.85
CA ARG A 68 12.02 -18.17 -9.61
C ARG A 68 11.84 -16.93 -10.44
N GLU A 69 10.62 -16.58 -10.71
CA GLU A 69 10.26 -15.37 -11.42
C GLU A 69 9.92 -14.25 -10.44
N ILE A 70 10.46 -13.07 -10.73
CA ILE A 70 10.18 -11.83 -10.01
C ILE A 70 9.48 -10.88 -10.96
N GLN A 71 8.28 -10.45 -10.60
CA GLN A 71 7.55 -9.46 -11.37
C GLN A 71 8.14 -8.08 -11.17
N THR A 72 8.51 -7.43 -12.27
CA THR A 72 9.11 -6.10 -12.31
C THR A 72 8.37 -5.18 -13.25
N GLY A 73 8.66 -3.88 -13.23
CA GLY A 73 8.09 -2.92 -14.17
C GLY A 73 8.47 -3.14 -15.64
N ILE A 74 9.44 -4.00 -15.92
CA ILE A 74 9.85 -4.41 -17.28
C ILE A 74 9.40 -5.84 -17.62
N GLY A 75 8.42 -6.37 -16.87
CA GLY A 75 7.95 -7.75 -17.01
C GLY A 75 8.61 -8.72 -16.02
N SER A 76 8.41 -10.02 -16.27
CA SER A 76 8.93 -11.08 -15.42
C SER A 76 10.43 -11.31 -15.63
N VAL A 77 11.20 -11.33 -14.57
CA VAL A 77 12.65 -11.59 -14.56
C VAL A 77 12.95 -12.87 -13.81
N ARG A 78 13.57 -13.85 -14.47
CA ARG A 78 13.98 -15.13 -13.87
C ARG A 78 15.30 -14.98 -13.15
N VAL A 79 15.37 -15.43 -11.91
CA VAL A 79 16.57 -15.34 -11.07
C VAL A 79 16.81 -16.63 -10.30
N LYS A 80 18.10 -16.95 -10.11
CA LYS A 80 18.59 -18.01 -9.23
C LYS A 80 19.40 -17.37 -8.11
N ALA A 81 18.94 -17.49 -6.86
CA ALA A 81 19.67 -17.00 -5.71
C ALA A 81 20.75 -18.00 -5.30
N PRO A 82 22.00 -17.58 -5.05
CA PRO A 82 23.04 -18.46 -4.52
C PRO A 82 22.71 -18.86 -3.09
N ARG A 83 23.28 -19.96 -2.63
CA ARG A 83 23.02 -20.56 -1.33
C ARG A 83 24.32 -20.87 -0.59
N ALA A 84 24.36 -20.57 0.70
CA ALA A 84 25.42 -21.02 1.60
C ALA A 84 24.94 -22.17 2.50
N CYS A 85 25.86 -22.98 2.96
CA CYS A 85 25.63 -24.05 3.91
C CYS A 85 26.56 -23.86 5.12
N ASP A 86 26.00 -23.96 6.31
CA ASP A 86 26.74 -24.11 7.56
C ASP A 86 26.87 -25.59 7.87
N ARG A 87 28.13 -26.08 7.91
CA ARG A 87 28.48 -27.50 8.15
C ARG A 87 28.35 -27.92 9.61
N LYS A 88 28.39 -26.97 10.54
CA LYS A 88 28.23 -27.23 11.96
C LYS A 88 26.76 -27.08 12.34
N GLY A 89 26.06 -28.18 12.57
CA GLY A 89 24.72 -28.08 13.13
C GLY A 89 23.85 -29.27 12.87
N GLU A 90 23.90 -30.23 13.77
CA GLU A 90 22.85 -31.22 13.95
C GLU A 90 21.63 -30.60 14.66
N ASP A 91 21.81 -29.59 15.51
CA ASP A 91 20.75 -28.90 16.25
C ASP A 91 20.36 -27.58 15.62
N GLY A 92 19.41 -27.57 14.76
CA GLY A 92 18.92 -26.44 13.92
C GLY A 92 18.78 -25.02 14.54
N LYS A 93 19.17 -24.79 15.79
CA LYS A 93 18.99 -23.56 16.55
C LYS A 93 20.05 -22.48 16.33
N ASN A 94 21.26 -22.82 15.86
CA ASN A 94 22.38 -21.88 15.70
C ASN A 94 23.05 -21.90 14.32
N LYS A 95 22.31 -22.28 13.28
CA LYS A 95 22.82 -22.27 11.90
C LYS A 95 22.92 -20.85 11.34
N ILE A 96 24.11 -20.51 10.86
CA ILE A 96 24.34 -19.29 10.09
C ILE A 96 23.73 -19.50 8.69
N LYS A 97 22.77 -18.66 8.34
CA LYS A 97 22.04 -18.73 7.07
C LYS A 97 22.33 -17.48 6.25
N PHE A 98 22.65 -17.68 4.98
CA PHE A 98 22.67 -16.58 4.02
C PHE A 98 21.25 -16.17 3.66
N ALA A 99 20.93 -14.90 3.82
CA ALA A 99 19.70 -14.28 3.36
C ALA A 99 20.07 -13.05 2.52
N SER A 100 19.77 -13.08 1.24
CA SER A 100 20.05 -11.96 0.35
C SER A 100 19.20 -10.74 0.72
N SER A 101 19.82 -9.59 0.83
CA SER A 101 19.16 -8.30 1.01
C SER A 101 18.53 -7.79 -0.29
N ILE A 102 19.17 -8.10 -1.42
CA ILE A 102 18.72 -7.73 -2.76
C ILE A 102 17.48 -8.56 -3.14
N LEU A 103 17.50 -9.87 -2.82
CA LEU A 103 16.50 -10.83 -3.22
C LEU A 103 15.96 -11.63 -2.03
N PRO A 104 15.17 -11.03 -1.14
CA PRO A 104 14.54 -11.73 -0.03
C PRO A 104 13.79 -13.00 -0.48
N TYR A 105 13.76 -14.02 0.38
CA TYR A 105 13.24 -15.34 0.02
C TYR A 105 11.81 -15.32 -0.55
N TYR A 106 10.96 -14.46 0.00
CA TYR A 106 9.54 -14.37 -0.41
C TYR A 106 9.25 -13.28 -1.44
N LEU A 107 10.27 -12.55 -1.92
CA LEU A 107 10.07 -11.52 -2.92
C LEU A 107 9.58 -12.13 -4.23
N ARG A 108 8.39 -11.76 -4.67
CA ARG A 108 7.79 -12.18 -5.95
C ARG A 108 7.53 -11.00 -6.89
N LYS A 109 7.54 -9.80 -6.38
CA LYS A 109 7.30 -8.57 -7.13
C LYS A 109 8.09 -7.41 -6.52
N THR A 110 8.43 -6.43 -7.35
CA THR A 110 9.11 -5.22 -6.90
C THR A 110 8.14 -4.29 -6.16
N LYS A 111 8.66 -3.39 -5.32
CA LYS A 111 7.87 -2.37 -4.63
C LYS A 111 7.05 -1.51 -5.59
N SER A 112 7.60 -1.17 -6.76
CA SER A 112 6.90 -0.39 -7.79
C SER A 112 5.60 -1.08 -8.26
N ILE A 113 5.62 -2.39 -8.41
CA ILE A 113 4.40 -3.16 -8.72
C ILE A 113 3.45 -3.20 -7.52
N GLU A 114 3.97 -3.32 -6.30
CA GLU A 114 3.13 -3.32 -5.09
C GLU A 114 2.38 -2.00 -4.90
N THR A 115 3.03 -0.87 -5.16
CA THR A 115 2.40 0.46 -5.06
C THR A 115 1.45 0.76 -6.23
N LEU A 116 1.68 0.17 -7.40
CA LEU A 116 0.81 0.33 -8.57
C LEU A 116 -0.58 -0.28 -8.33
N ILE A 117 -0.66 -1.42 -7.67
CA ILE A 117 -1.93 -2.16 -7.47
C ILE A 117 -2.98 -1.32 -6.72
N PRO A 118 -2.70 -0.70 -5.56
CA PRO A 118 -3.64 0.19 -4.88
C PRO A 118 -4.13 1.32 -5.78
N TRP A 119 -3.21 1.93 -6.51
CA TRP A 119 -3.52 3.05 -7.38
C TRP A 119 -4.47 2.66 -8.51
N LEU A 120 -4.26 1.52 -9.17
CA LEU A 120 -5.16 0.98 -10.19
C LEU A 120 -6.56 0.69 -9.60
N TYR A 121 -6.63 0.17 -8.38
CA TYR A 121 -7.89 -0.07 -7.69
C TYR A 121 -8.65 1.24 -7.46
N LEU A 122 -7.99 2.27 -6.95
CA LEU A 122 -8.57 3.61 -6.74
C LEU A 122 -9.03 4.25 -8.06
N LYS A 123 -8.40 3.92 -9.19
CA LYS A 123 -8.85 4.35 -10.52
C LYS A 123 -10.03 3.55 -11.08
N GLY A 124 -10.62 2.66 -10.30
CA GLY A 124 -11.86 1.95 -10.61
C GLY A 124 -11.69 0.65 -11.37
N ILE A 125 -10.46 0.12 -11.48
CA ILE A 125 -10.27 -1.22 -12.05
C ILE A 125 -10.84 -2.25 -11.07
N SER A 126 -11.85 -3.00 -11.52
CA SER A 126 -12.51 -4.01 -10.67
C SER A 126 -11.55 -5.16 -10.34
N THR A 127 -11.83 -5.85 -9.24
CA THR A 127 -11.03 -7.00 -8.78
C THR A 127 -10.84 -8.06 -9.88
N GLY A 128 -11.84 -8.28 -10.73
CA GLY A 128 -11.74 -9.18 -11.88
C GLY A 128 -10.94 -8.61 -13.06
N GLY A 129 -10.92 -7.29 -13.24
CA GLY A 129 -10.18 -6.60 -14.30
C GLY A 129 -8.69 -6.41 -14.00
N PHE A 130 -8.26 -6.63 -12.75
CA PHE A 130 -6.86 -6.44 -12.35
C PHE A 130 -5.89 -7.35 -13.08
N THR A 131 -6.20 -8.64 -13.14
CA THR A 131 -5.36 -9.62 -13.83
C THR A 131 -5.18 -9.23 -15.30
N GLU A 132 -6.24 -8.74 -15.91
CA GLU A 132 -6.26 -8.33 -17.32
C GLU A 132 -5.48 -7.01 -17.53
N ALA A 133 -5.73 -5.99 -16.70
CA ALA A 133 -5.03 -4.71 -16.77
C ALA A 133 -3.53 -4.86 -16.52
N LEU A 134 -3.15 -5.70 -15.56
CA LEU A 134 -1.76 -5.95 -15.24
C LEU A 134 -1.09 -6.88 -16.25
N ALA A 135 -1.82 -7.84 -16.82
CA ALA A 135 -1.32 -8.63 -17.94
C ALA A 135 -0.96 -7.76 -19.16
N ALA A 136 -1.73 -6.71 -19.41
CA ALA A 136 -1.42 -5.73 -20.47
C ALA A 136 -0.16 -4.88 -20.18
N LEU A 137 0.13 -4.61 -18.88
CA LEU A 137 1.26 -3.78 -18.47
C LEU A 137 2.57 -4.57 -18.27
N VAL A 138 2.47 -5.79 -17.73
CA VAL A 138 3.64 -6.53 -17.24
C VAL A 138 3.72 -7.98 -17.74
N GLY A 139 2.86 -8.37 -18.67
CA GLY A 139 2.84 -9.69 -19.30
C GLY A 139 1.78 -10.65 -18.73
N GLN A 140 1.38 -11.65 -19.54
CA GLN A 140 0.27 -12.57 -19.24
C GLN A 140 0.51 -13.47 -18.02
N ASP A 141 1.75 -13.82 -17.75
CA ASP A 141 2.11 -14.77 -16.68
C ASP A 141 2.61 -14.08 -15.41
N ALA A 142 2.19 -12.84 -15.15
CA ALA A 142 2.64 -12.07 -14.00
C ALA A 142 2.23 -12.77 -12.68
N PRO A 143 3.16 -13.45 -11.97
CA PRO A 143 2.83 -14.17 -10.74
C PRO A 143 2.49 -13.21 -9.61
N GLY A 144 1.47 -13.54 -8.83
CA GLY A 144 1.11 -12.79 -7.61
C GLY A 144 0.12 -11.65 -7.81
N LEU A 145 -0.58 -11.61 -8.96
CA LEU A 145 -1.64 -10.64 -9.28
C LEU A 145 -3.05 -11.29 -9.27
N SER A 146 -3.20 -12.34 -8.50
CA SER A 146 -4.48 -13.03 -8.36
C SER A 146 -5.51 -12.20 -7.58
N ALA A 147 -6.78 -12.51 -7.75
CA ALA A 147 -7.89 -11.91 -6.98
C ALA A 147 -7.66 -12.01 -5.46
N SER A 148 -7.02 -13.08 -5.00
CA SER A 148 -6.64 -13.28 -3.59
C SER A 148 -5.64 -12.23 -3.08
N THR A 149 -4.72 -11.76 -3.93
CA THR A 149 -3.78 -10.67 -3.57
C THR A 149 -4.53 -9.37 -3.30
N ILE A 150 -5.52 -9.06 -4.12
CA ILE A 150 -6.33 -7.84 -3.96
C ILE A 150 -7.22 -7.94 -2.72
N SER A 151 -7.82 -9.10 -2.48
CA SER A 151 -8.60 -9.33 -1.24
C SER A 151 -7.74 -9.14 0.01
N ARG A 152 -6.50 -9.66 0.01
CA ARG A 152 -5.54 -9.44 1.10
C ARG A 152 -5.17 -7.97 1.27
N LEU A 153 -4.93 -7.23 0.18
CA LEU A 153 -4.64 -5.81 0.24
C LEU A 153 -5.82 -5.01 0.80
N LYS A 154 -7.04 -5.37 0.41
CA LYS A 154 -8.25 -4.75 0.99
C LYS A 154 -8.32 -4.94 2.51
N THR A 155 -8.02 -6.12 3.01
CA THR A 155 -7.97 -6.38 4.46
C THR A 155 -6.90 -5.52 5.14
N ILE A 156 -5.70 -5.41 4.55
CA ILE A 156 -4.63 -4.54 5.09
C ILE A 156 -5.09 -3.07 5.13
N TRP A 157 -5.71 -2.58 4.07
CA TRP A 157 -6.21 -1.20 4.04
C TRP A 157 -7.35 -0.96 5.02
N GLU A 158 -8.20 -1.96 5.22
CA GLU A 158 -9.25 -1.92 6.25
C GLU A 158 -8.62 -1.78 7.65
N ASP A 159 -7.60 -2.59 7.96
CA ASP A 159 -6.89 -2.54 9.22
C ASP A 159 -6.16 -1.20 9.41
N GLU A 160 -5.48 -0.69 8.36
CA GLU A 160 -4.82 0.62 8.38
C GLU A 160 -5.84 1.75 8.59
N TYR A 161 -6.99 1.68 7.92
CA TYR A 161 -8.07 2.65 8.10
C TYR A 161 -8.61 2.61 9.52
N GLN A 162 -8.85 1.43 10.08
CA GLN A 162 -9.32 1.27 11.46
C GLN A 162 -8.31 1.83 12.49
N GLN A 163 -7.02 1.58 12.29
CA GLN A 163 -5.96 2.14 13.13
C GLN A 163 -5.93 3.67 13.04
N TRP A 164 -6.00 4.21 11.82
CA TRP A 164 -6.05 5.64 11.59
C TRP A 164 -7.32 6.26 12.20
N GLN A 165 -8.47 5.65 12.02
CA GLN A 165 -9.75 6.12 12.53
C GLN A 165 -9.78 6.16 14.06
N ASN A 166 -9.10 5.22 14.72
CA ASN A 166 -9.06 5.13 16.17
C ASN A 166 -7.83 5.81 16.82
N ARG A 167 -7.01 6.54 16.03
CA ARG A 167 -5.81 7.18 16.56
C ARG A 167 -6.14 8.23 17.62
N ASP A 168 -5.27 8.36 18.63
CA ASP A 168 -5.37 9.37 19.65
C ASP A 168 -5.10 10.77 19.10
N LEU A 169 -5.94 11.72 19.46
CA LEU A 169 -5.86 13.13 19.08
C LEU A 169 -5.55 14.04 20.28
N SER A 170 -5.37 13.50 21.48
CA SER A 170 -5.20 14.26 22.71
C SER A 170 -3.93 15.13 22.75
N GLY A 171 -2.89 14.72 22.00
CA GLY A 171 -1.60 15.42 21.94
C GLY A 171 -1.57 16.64 21.02
N LYS A 172 -2.67 16.96 20.32
CA LYS A 172 -2.70 18.02 19.31
C LYS A 172 -3.84 19.00 19.55
N HIS A 173 -3.57 20.29 19.28
CA HIS A 173 -4.59 21.32 19.23
C HIS A 173 -4.84 21.77 17.80
N TYR A 174 -6.09 21.63 17.35
CA TYR A 174 -6.51 22.08 16.02
C TYR A 174 -7.27 23.40 16.16
N VAL A 175 -6.65 24.46 15.69
CA VAL A 175 -7.22 25.82 15.75
C VAL A 175 -8.36 25.97 14.76
N TYR A 176 -8.21 25.40 13.55
CA TYR A 176 -9.20 25.45 12.50
C TYR A 176 -9.67 24.05 12.13
N ILE A 177 -10.98 23.95 11.81
CA ILE A 177 -11.54 22.75 11.18
C ILE A 177 -12.33 23.13 9.92
N TRP A 178 -12.24 22.29 8.90
CA TRP A 178 -13.09 22.31 7.71
C TRP A 178 -13.94 21.06 7.70
N ALA A 179 -15.24 21.24 7.45
CA ALA A 179 -16.20 20.16 7.33
C ALA A 179 -16.90 20.22 5.97
N ASP A 180 -16.94 19.08 5.29
CA ASP A 180 -17.59 18.95 3.98
C ASP A 180 -18.24 17.57 3.83
N GLY A 181 -19.35 17.53 3.10
CA GLY A 181 -20.05 16.33 2.69
C GLY A 181 -19.76 15.98 1.24
N VAL A 182 -18.86 15.03 1.00
CA VAL A 182 -18.48 14.61 -0.35
C VAL A 182 -19.41 13.50 -0.84
N TYR A 183 -20.18 13.78 -1.90
CA TYR A 183 -21.07 12.80 -2.51
C TYR A 183 -20.35 11.98 -3.56
N CYS A 184 -20.15 10.68 -3.28
CA CYS A 184 -19.51 9.74 -4.18
C CYS A 184 -20.55 8.91 -4.93
N ASN A 185 -20.43 8.83 -6.25
CA ASN A 185 -21.14 7.86 -7.05
C ASN A 185 -20.45 6.50 -6.93
N VAL A 186 -20.80 5.75 -5.90
CA VAL A 186 -20.38 4.36 -5.78
C VAL A 186 -21.30 3.54 -6.70
N ARG A 187 -20.82 2.42 -7.25
CA ARG A 187 -21.53 1.55 -8.22
C ARG A 187 -22.90 0.99 -7.75
N MET A 188 -23.53 1.62 -6.77
CA MET A 188 -24.84 1.32 -6.25
C MET A 188 -25.77 2.49 -6.60
N ASP A 189 -27.05 2.23 -6.80
CA ASP A 189 -28.06 3.20 -7.20
C ASP A 189 -28.26 4.37 -6.22
N ASP A 190 -27.69 4.27 -5.01
CA ASP A 190 -27.75 5.32 -3.98
C ASP A 190 -26.44 6.11 -3.90
N ARG A 191 -26.54 7.43 -3.98
CA ARG A 191 -25.44 8.36 -3.67
C ARG A 191 -25.06 8.21 -2.20
N GLN A 192 -23.83 7.75 -1.95
CA GLN A 192 -23.26 7.75 -0.59
C GLN A 192 -22.59 9.11 -0.32
N CYS A 193 -22.93 9.69 0.83
CA CYS A 193 -22.26 10.87 1.34
C CYS A 193 -21.11 10.46 2.25
N MET A 194 -19.93 11.01 2.02
CA MET A 194 -18.80 10.90 2.96
C MET A 194 -18.65 12.21 3.70
N LEU A 195 -18.80 12.17 5.02
CA LEU A 195 -18.53 13.29 5.89
C LEU A 195 -17.04 13.38 6.15
N VAL A 196 -16.45 14.53 5.89
CA VAL A 196 -15.01 14.75 5.99
C VAL A 196 -14.72 15.91 6.93
N ILE A 197 -13.79 15.74 7.86
CA ILE A 197 -13.29 16.83 8.71
C ILE A 197 -11.76 16.89 8.55
N ILE A 198 -11.26 18.07 8.19
CA ILE A 198 -9.84 18.39 8.14
C ILE A 198 -9.58 19.40 9.26
N GLY A 199 -8.49 19.23 10.01
CA GLY A 199 -8.04 20.19 11.03
C GLY A 199 -6.71 20.82 10.65
N ALA A 200 -6.46 22.04 11.12
CA ALA A 200 -5.14 22.67 11.09
C ALA A 200 -4.67 22.96 12.51
N THR A 201 -3.43 22.60 12.79
CA THR A 201 -2.74 22.90 14.05
C THR A 201 -2.32 24.38 14.14
N GLU A 202 -1.85 24.82 15.29
CA GLU A 202 -1.27 26.16 15.50
C GLU A 202 -0.08 26.42 14.57
N ASP A 203 0.69 25.39 14.23
CA ASP A 203 1.84 25.48 13.32
C ASP A 203 1.43 25.53 11.82
N GLY A 204 0.13 25.37 11.53
CA GLY A 204 -0.42 25.40 10.18
C GLY A 204 -0.45 24.05 9.47
N ASP A 205 -0.08 22.97 10.12
CA ASP A 205 -0.14 21.63 9.57
C ASP A 205 -1.59 21.17 9.43
N LYS A 206 -1.96 20.74 8.22
CA LYS A 206 -3.30 20.24 7.90
C LYS A 206 -3.34 18.72 7.99
N GLU A 207 -4.30 18.21 8.72
CA GLU A 207 -4.52 16.77 8.88
C GLU A 207 -5.98 16.40 8.63
N LEU A 208 -6.19 15.25 7.99
CA LEU A 208 -7.50 14.63 7.92
C LEU A 208 -7.84 14.05 9.30
N LEU A 209 -8.89 14.58 9.96
CA LEU A 209 -9.28 14.18 11.31
C LEU A 209 -10.27 13.04 11.31
N ALA A 210 -11.25 13.13 10.42
CA ALA A 210 -12.29 12.13 10.28
C ALA A 210 -12.77 12.01 8.83
N ILE A 211 -13.14 10.79 8.47
CA ILE A 211 -13.89 10.47 7.26
C ILE A 211 -14.87 9.36 7.64
N GLU A 212 -16.15 9.55 7.40
CA GLU A 212 -17.19 8.57 7.72
C GLU A 212 -18.22 8.50 6.60
N GLY A 213 -18.58 7.28 6.20
CA GLY A 213 -19.66 7.05 5.26
C GLY A 213 -21.01 7.30 5.94
N GLY A 214 -21.78 8.26 5.45
CA GLY A 214 -23.12 8.58 5.94
C GLY A 214 -24.17 8.46 4.84
N TYR A 215 -25.40 8.14 5.24
CA TYR A 215 -26.51 8.11 4.30
C TYR A 215 -26.90 9.53 3.83
N ARG A 216 -26.71 10.55 4.67
CA ARG A 216 -26.97 11.98 4.42
C ARG A 216 -26.15 12.86 5.35
N GLU A 217 -25.98 14.13 4.98
CA GLU A 217 -25.46 15.21 5.84
C GLU A 217 -26.51 15.60 6.91
N SER A 218 -26.84 14.68 7.78
CA SER A 218 -27.79 14.94 8.87
C SER A 218 -27.08 15.48 10.11
N GLU A 219 -27.83 16.21 10.94
CA GLU A 219 -27.34 16.62 12.27
C GLU A 219 -26.84 15.43 13.08
N GLN A 220 -27.56 14.31 13.03
CA GLN A 220 -27.20 13.11 13.77
C GLN A 220 -25.88 12.49 13.32
N SER A 221 -25.65 12.44 12.00
CA SER A 221 -24.39 11.91 11.45
C SER A 221 -23.20 12.79 11.83
N TRP A 222 -23.34 14.11 11.71
CA TRP A 222 -22.32 15.07 12.15
C TRP A 222 -22.06 15.02 13.66
N LEU A 223 -23.12 14.88 14.46
CA LEU A 223 -23.01 14.76 15.93
C LEU A 223 -22.24 13.49 16.32
N SER A 224 -22.53 12.36 15.67
CA SER A 224 -21.78 11.12 15.88
C SER A 224 -20.30 11.32 15.60
N LEU A 225 -19.97 11.93 14.46
CA LEU A 225 -18.59 12.15 14.02
C LEU A 225 -17.83 13.11 14.96
N LEU A 226 -18.45 14.22 15.36
CA LEU A 226 -17.83 15.17 16.29
C LEU A 226 -17.64 14.57 17.71
N ASN A 227 -18.59 13.76 18.18
CA ASN A 227 -18.44 13.03 19.42
C ASN A 227 -17.32 11.98 19.37
N ASP A 228 -17.14 11.33 18.22
CA ASP A 228 -16.01 10.42 18.01
C ASP A 228 -14.67 11.17 18.11
N LEU A 229 -14.55 12.36 17.50
CA LEU A 229 -13.36 13.20 17.66
C LEU A 229 -13.09 13.53 19.14
N LYS A 230 -14.12 13.88 19.91
CA LYS A 230 -13.98 14.10 21.36
C LYS A 230 -13.51 12.84 22.09
N ARG A 231 -14.13 11.71 21.78
CA ARG A 231 -13.75 10.41 22.36
C ARG A 231 -12.29 10.06 22.12
N ARG A 232 -11.77 10.41 20.94
CA ARG A 232 -10.36 10.21 20.54
C ARG A 232 -9.41 11.26 21.10
N GLY A 233 -9.89 12.22 21.90
CA GLY A 233 -9.04 13.16 22.62
C GLY A 233 -9.12 14.61 22.15
N LEU A 234 -9.90 14.97 21.11
CA LEU A 234 -10.11 16.35 20.69
C LEU A 234 -11.07 17.07 21.65
N GLN A 235 -10.62 17.28 22.88
CA GLN A 235 -11.42 17.91 23.94
C GLN A 235 -11.45 19.43 23.83
N LYS A 236 -10.35 20.05 23.42
CA LYS A 236 -10.25 21.50 23.21
C LYS A 236 -11.03 21.87 21.95
N ALA A 237 -11.97 22.79 22.09
CA ALA A 237 -12.75 23.27 20.96
C ALA A 237 -11.85 23.98 19.92
N PRO A 238 -12.02 23.74 18.62
CA PRO A 238 -11.40 24.57 17.61
C PRO A 238 -11.86 26.02 17.72
N GLU A 239 -11.02 26.98 17.36
CA GLU A 239 -11.38 28.39 17.38
C GLU A 239 -12.34 28.75 16.28
N LEU A 240 -12.14 28.17 15.07
CA LEU A 240 -12.99 28.44 13.91
C LEU A 240 -13.31 27.12 13.16
N ALA A 241 -14.56 26.95 12.82
CA ALA A 241 -15.04 25.93 11.89
C ALA A 241 -15.50 26.59 10.57
N VAL A 242 -15.09 26.00 9.46
CA VAL A 242 -15.45 26.42 8.10
C VAL A 242 -16.20 25.28 7.42
N GLY A 243 -17.32 25.58 6.80
CA GLY A 243 -18.12 24.58 6.08
C GLY A 243 -19.10 25.19 5.12
N ASP A 244 -19.76 24.34 4.36
CA ASP A 244 -20.83 24.77 3.46
C ASP A 244 -22.12 25.14 4.22
N GLY A 245 -23.21 25.37 3.50
CA GLY A 245 -24.51 25.73 4.07
C GLY A 245 -25.23 24.60 4.82
N SER A 246 -24.63 23.45 5.06
CA SER A 246 -25.30 22.31 5.70
C SER A 246 -25.74 22.63 7.13
N LEU A 247 -27.04 22.80 7.34
CA LEU A 247 -27.64 23.09 8.64
C LEU A 247 -27.36 21.98 9.67
N GLY A 248 -27.17 20.74 9.22
CA GLY A 248 -26.89 19.60 10.09
C GLY A 248 -25.56 19.74 10.81
N PHE A 249 -24.51 20.16 10.10
CA PHE A 249 -23.19 20.36 10.69
C PHE A 249 -23.19 21.45 11.76
N TRP A 250 -23.78 22.63 11.46
CA TRP A 250 -23.77 23.76 12.40
C TRP A 250 -24.51 23.45 13.70
N LYS A 251 -25.64 22.73 13.60
CA LYS A 251 -26.38 22.27 14.79
C LYS A 251 -25.58 21.25 15.61
N ALA A 252 -24.90 20.34 14.97
CA ALA A 252 -24.03 19.38 15.65
C ALA A 252 -22.84 20.07 16.32
N LEU A 253 -22.20 21.02 15.61
CA LEU A 253 -21.05 21.78 16.12
C LEU A 253 -21.44 22.57 17.38
N SER A 254 -22.54 23.30 17.37
CA SER A 254 -23.00 24.09 18.53
C SER A 254 -23.31 23.24 19.76
N LYS A 255 -23.71 21.96 19.57
CA LYS A 255 -23.93 21.01 20.67
C LYS A 255 -22.63 20.37 21.21
N THR A 256 -21.61 20.26 20.34
CA THR A 256 -20.37 19.56 20.69
C THR A 256 -19.28 20.53 21.12
N TYR A 257 -19.15 21.67 20.46
CA TYR A 257 -18.14 22.71 20.68
C TYR A 257 -18.80 24.10 20.69
N GLU A 258 -19.43 24.44 21.80
CA GLU A 258 -20.24 25.66 21.96
C GLU A 258 -19.48 26.97 21.70
N THR A 259 -18.17 26.97 21.97
CA THR A 259 -17.30 28.15 21.86
C THR A 259 -16.69 28.37 20.51
N THR A 260 -16.83 27.41 19.58
CA THR A 260 -16.24 27.48 18.26
C THR A 260 -16.95 28.52 17.40
N ALA A 261 -16.21 29.53 16.91
CA ALA A 261 -16.70 30.42 15.88
C ALA A 261 -16.92 29.64 14.56
N TRP A 262 -17.77 30.14 13.70
CA TRP A 262 -18.05 29.46 12.43
C TRP A 262 -18.12 30.42 11.26
N GLN A 263 -17.71 29.94 10.10
CA GLN A 263 -17.76 30.66 8.84
C GLN A 263 -18.31 29.77 7.74
N ARG A 264 -19.23 30.27 6.97
CA ARG A 264 -19.72 29.65 5.74
C ARG A 264 -18.74 29.91 4.60
N CYS A 265 -18.53 28.88 3.75
CA CYS A 265 -17.90 29.03 2.45
C CYS A 265 -18.82 29.70 1.46
#